data_437c7cbf081ed7c1c7de547987a749bb
#
_entry.id   437c7cbf081ed7c1c7de547987a749bb
#
_cell.length_a   1.000
_cell.length_b   1.000
_cell.length_c   1.000
_cell.angle_alpha   90.00
_cell.angle_beta   90.00
_cell.angle_gamma   90.00
#
_symmetry.space_group_name_H-M   'P 1'
#
loop_
_entity.id
_entity.type
_entity.pdbx_description
1 polymer ?
#
loop_
_entity_poly.entity_id
_entity_poly.type
_entity_poly.pdbx_seq_one_letter_code
_entity_poly.pdbx_strand_id
1 'polypeptide(L)'
;MGDGDGTIGDARTIGVVGTGVIGTGWAVRALSRGLDVLAWDPAPDAEPRLRAAVERAWPAAVRLGLFPGADPSRLAWATTA
;
A
#
# COMPACT_ATOMS: atom_id res chain seq x y z
N MET A 1 -13.54 10.64 -10.48
CA MET A 1 -13.30 10.92 -10.14
C MET A 1 -12.98 11.10 -10.09
N GLY A 2 -12.78 11.14 -10.34
CA GLY A 2 -12.40 11.35 -10.27
C GLY A 2 -12.13 11.42 -10.34
N ASP A 3 -12.14 11.45 -10.68
CA ASP A 3 -11.65 11.63 -10.58
C ASP A 3 -11.44 11.70 -10.13
N GLY A 4 -11.45 11.73 -10.13
CA GLY A 4 -11.04 11.85 -9.55
C GLY A 4 -10.78 11.81 -9.11
N ASP A 5 -10.81 11.89 -9.15
CA ASP A 5 -10.27 11.89 -8.78
C ASP A 5 -9.71 11.95 -8.30
N GLY A 6 -9.74 11.98 -8.07
CA GLY A 6 -9.04 12.32 -7.61
C GLY A 6 -8.16 12.15 -7.71
N THR A 7 -8.11 11.96 -8.14
CA THR A 7 -7.24 11.83 -8.36
C THR A 7 -6.67 12.02 -9.02
N ILE A 8 -6.71 12.22 -8.99
CA ILE A 8 -5.98 12.53 -9.78
C ILE A 8 -5.57 11.79 -10.98
N GLY A 9 -6.13 11.89 -11.98
CA GLY A 9 -5.86 11.43 -13.23
C GLY A 9 -5.28 10.07 -13.28
N ASP A 10 -4.09 9.96 -13.64
CA ASP A 10 -3.40 8.69 -13.66
C ASP A 10 -2.59 8.48 -12.41
N ALA A 11 -3.12 8.89 -11.28
CA ALA A 11 -2.45 8.70 -10.01
C ALA A 11 -2.05 7.26 -9.80
N ARG A 12 -0.79 7.05 -9.47
CA ARG A 12 -0.25 5.72 -9.24
C ARG A 12 0.17 5.51 -7.80
N THR A 13 -0.14 6.48 -6.94
CA THR A 13 0.22 6.44 -5.54
C THR A 13 -1.02 6.54 -4.70
N ILE A 14 -1.16 5.62 -3.77
CA ILE A 14 -2.27 5.59 -2.82
C ILE A 14 -1.71 5.97 -1.45
N GLY A 15 -2.34 6.91 -0.79
CA GLY A 15 -1.99 7.27 0.58
C GLY A 15 -2.76 6.41 1.56
N VAL A 16 -2.05 5.90 2.57
CA VAL A 16 -2.65 5.10 3.64
C VAL A 16 -2.24 5.71 4.97
N VAL A 17 -3.23 6.13 5.75
CA VAL A 17 -3.00 6.68 7.09
C VAL A 17 -3.65 5.75 8.10
N GLY A 18 -2.86 5.33 9.11
CA GLY A 18 -3.32 4.32 10.03
C GLY A 18 -3.12 2.93 9.45
N THR A 19 -2.09 2.22 9.93
CA THR A 19 -1.63 0.98 9.31
C THR A 19 -2.05 -0.26 10.10
N GLY A 20 -3.24 -0.23 10.69
CA GLY A 20 -3.83 -1.41 11.31
C GLY A 20 -4.29 -2.41 10.27
N VAL A 21 -5.19 -3.33 10.68
CA VAL A 21 -5.62 -4.43 9.82
C VAL A 21 -6.20 -3.91 8.50
N ILE A 22 -7.06 -2.89 8.57
CA ILE A 22 -7.70 -2.35 7.37
C ILE A 22 -6.67 -1.68 6.48
N GLY A 23 -5.77 -0.86 7.06
CA GLY A 23 -4.72 -0.19 6.29
C GLY A 23 -3.79 -1.17 5.60
N THR A 24 -3.43 -2.25 6.29
CA THR A 24 -2.61 -3.31 5.70
C THR A 24 -3.30 -3.94 4.50
N GLY A 25 -4.59 -4.23 4.63
CA GLY A 25 -5.35 -4.81 3.52
C GLY A 25 -5.36 -3.90 2.29
N TRP A 26 -5.58 -2.61 2.48
CA TRP A 26 -5.55 -1.66 1.37
C TRP A 26 -4.16 -1.56 0.75
N ALA A 27 -3.10 -1.58 1.58
CA ALA A 27 -1.74 -1.52 1.06
C ALA A 27 -1.42 -2.73 0.18
N VAL A 28 -1.73 -3.93 0.65
CA VAL A 28 -1.50 -5.15 -0.14
C VAL A 28 -2.28 -5.10 -1.44
N ARG A 29 -3.54 -4.68 -1.39
CA ARG A 29 -4.37 -4.61 -2.58
C ARG A 29 -3.78 -3.64 -3.61
N ALA A 30 -3.36 -2.45 -3.16
CA ALA A 30 -2.79 -1.45 -4.07
C ALA A 30 -1.46 -1.95 -4.66
N LEU A 31 -0.59 -2.51 -3.83
CA LEU A 31 0.69 -3.04 -4.30
C LEU A 31 0.49 -4.16 -5.31
N SER A 32 -0.50 -5.03 -5.09
CA SER A 32 -0.78 -6.13 -6.00
C SER A 32 -1.28 -5.65 -7.35
N ARG A 33 -1.77 -4.42 -7.43
CA ARG A 33 -2.22 -3.80 -8.68
C ARG A 33 -1.14 -2.96 -9.35
N GLY A 34 0.08 -3.00 -8.82
CA GLY A 34 1.20 -2.27 -9.41
C GLY A 34 1.23 -0.79 -9.05
N LEU A 35 0.52 -0.40 -8.00
CA LEU A 35 0.49 0.99 -7.54
C LEU A 35 1.58 1.22 -6.49
N ASP A 36 2.01 2.46 -6.36
CA ASP A 36 2.84 2.88 -5.26
C ASP A 36 1.96 3.18 -4.05
N VAL A 37 2.45 2.81 -2.87
CA VAL A 37 1.74 3.10 -1.62
C VAL A 37 2.62 3.97 -0.76
N LEU A 38 2.05 5.07 -0.27
CA LEU A 38 2.69 5.93 0.71
C LEU A 38 1.92 5.78 2.01
N ALA A 39 2.56 5.25 3.03
CA ALA A 39 1.90 4.93 4.30
C ALA A 39 2.47 5.76 5.43
N TRP A 40 1.65 6.00 6.44
CA TRP A 40 2.07 6.70 7.64
C TRP A 40 1.18 6.29 8.81
N ASP A 41 1.79 6.25 10.00
CA ASP A 41 1.07 5.98 11.24
C ASP A 41 1.90 6.56 12.39
N PRO A 42 1.29 7.18 13.39
CA PRO A 42 2.04 7.78 14.49
C PRO A 42 2.71 6.77 15.43
N ALA A 43 2.30 5.51 15.40
CA ALA A 43 2.88 4.50 16.28
C ALA A 43 4.35 4.26 15.93
N PRO A 44 5.25 4.21 16.91
CA PRO A 44 6.70 4.15 16.63
C PRO A 44 7.14 2.87 15.93
N ASP A 45 6.39 1.77 16.08
CA ASP A 45 6.74 0.50 15.44
C ASP A 45 5.85 0.19 14.22
N ALA A 46 5.09 1.18 13.75
CA ALA A 46 4.11 0.91 12.68
C ALA A 46 4.77 0.54 11.36
N GLU A 47 5.88 1.20 11.00
CA GLU A 47 6.52 0.91 9.72
C GLU A 47 7.01 -0.54 9.62
N PRO A 48 7.83 -1.04 10.56
CA PRO A 48 8.27 -2.44 10.46
C PRO A 48 7.11 -3.43 10.55
N ARG A 49 6.06 -3.10 11.33
CA ARG A 49 4.90 -3.98 11.39
C ARG A 49 4.14 -4.04 10.08
N LEU A 50 3.96 -2.89 9.43
CA LEU A 50 3.28 -2.86 8.13
C LEU A 50 4.08 -3.63 7.09
N ARG A 51 5.39 -3.41 7.03
CA ARG A 51 6.23 -4.11 6.05
C ARG A 51 6.20 -5.61 6.26
N ALA A 52 6.27 -6.05 7.51
CA ALA A 52 6.18 -7.47 7.82
C ALA A 52 4.82 -8.06 7.45
N ALA A 53 3.74 -7.31 7.70
CA ALA A 53 2.40 -7.77 7.36
C ALA A 53 2.22 -7.89 5.85
N VAL A 54 2.76 -6.95 5.08
CA VAL A 54 2.72 -7.01 3.62
C VAL A 54 3.46 -8.24 3.12
N GLU A 55 4.66 -8.50 3.67
CA GLU A 55 5.43 -9.68 3.28
C GLU A 55 4.69 -10.98 3.57
N ARG A 56 4.03 -11.05 4.73
CA ARG A 56 3.26 -12.26 5.07
C ARG A 56 2.08 -12.46 4.15
N ALA A 57 1.45 -11.37 3.70
CA ALA A 57 0.28 -11.46 2.85
C ALA A 57 0.62 -11.64 1.37
N TRP A 58 1.86 -11.35 0.97
CA TRP A 58 2.24 -11.32 -0.44
C TRP A 58 2.05 -12.65 -1.17
N PRO A 59 2.39 -13.81 -0.57
CA PRO A 59 2.16 -15.09 -1.26
C PRO A 59 0.70 -15.31 -1.65
N ALA A 60 -0.25 -14.87 -0.82
CA ALA A 60 -1.66 -14.97 -1.19
C ALA A 60 -2.00 -14.06 -2.36
N ALA A 61 -1.43 -12.85 -2.40
CA ALA A 61 -1.62 -11.94 -3.52
C ALA A 61 -1.08 -12.54 -4.81
N VAL A 62 0.07 -13.20 -4.74
CA VAL A 62 0.64 -13.89 -5.91
C VAL A 62 -0.31 -14.97 -6.42
N ARG A 63 -0.89 -15.73 -5.52
CA ARG A 63 -1.83 -16.81 -5.90
C ARG A 63 -3.09 -16.25 -6.54
N LEU A 64 -3.54 -15.05 -6.12
CA LEU A 64 -4.73 -14.42 -6.71
C LEU A 64 -4.44 -13.74 -8.04
N GLY A 65 -3.17 -13.53 -8.35
CA GLY A 65 -2.76 -12.88 -9.59
C GLY A 65 -2.34 -11.44 -9.38
N LEU A 66 -1.18 -11.08 -9.88
CA LEU A 66 -0.63 -9.73 -9.75
C LEU A 66 -0.80 -8.98 -11.06
N PHE A 67 -1.00 -7.66 -10.97
CA PHE A 67 -0.96 -6.78 -12.12
C PHE A 67 0.49 -6.50 -12.50
N PRO A 68 0.76 -6.11 -13.77
CA PRO A 68 2.11 -5.75 -14.16
C PRO A 68 2.68 -4.66 -13.27
N GLY A 69 3.92 -4.82 -12.88
CA GLY A 69 4.61 -3.87 -12.01
C GLY A 69 4.37 -4.07 -10.52
N ALA A 70 3.56 -5.05 -10.13
CA ALA A 70 3.29 -5.30 -8.72
C ALA A 70 4.56 -5.75 -8.01
N ASP A 71 4.86 -5.07 -6.88
CA ASP A 71 6.06 -5.37 -6.10
C ASP A 71 5.89 -4.77 -4.71
N PRO A 72 6.15 -5.52 -3.65
CA PRO A 72 6.03 -4.98 -2.29
C PRO A 72 7.02 -3.84 -2.03
N SER A 73 8.10 -3.72 -2.79
CA SER A 73 9.06 -2.63 -2.63
C SER A 73 8.52 -1.27 -3.02
N ARG A 74 7.33 -1.24 -3.65
CA ARG A 74 6.67 0.04 -3.99
C ARG A 74 5.99 0.69 -2.77
N LEU A 75 6.13 0.10 -1.60
CA LEU A 75 5.65 0.68 -0.35
C LEU A 75 6.69 1.66 0.18
N ALA A 76 6.29 2.90 0.33
CA ALA A 76 7.13 3.95 0.92
C ALA A 76 6.50 4.42 2.23
N TRP A 77 7.34 4.91 3.13
CA TRP A 77 6.89 5.44 4.40
C TRP A 77 7.07 6.94 4.42
N ALA A 78 5.99 7.66 4.72
CA ALA A 78 6.06 9.11 4.83
C ALA A 78 6.78 9.50 6.11
N THR A 79 7.59 10.55 6.04
CA THR A 79 8.29 11.04 7.23
C THR A 79 7.38 11.85 8.14
N THR A 80 6.35 12.47 7.56
CA THR A 80 5.33 13.19 8.32
C THR A 80 3.98 12.99 7.63
N ALA A 81 2.93 13.08 8.40
CA ALA A 81 1.58 12.98 7.86
C ALA A 81 1.20 14.27 7.14
#